data_c3682b3a84d5a448324e5dca67ccece5
#
_entry.id   c3682b3a84d5a448324e5dca67ccece5
#
_cell.length_a   1.000
_cell.length_b   1.000
_cell.length_c   1.000
_cell.angle_alpha   90.00
_cell.angle_beta   90.00
_cell.angle_gamma   90.00
#
_symmetry.space_group_name_H-M   'P 1'
#
loop_
_entity.id
_entity.type
_entity.pdbx_description
1 polymer ?
#
loop_
_entity_poly.entity_id
_entity_poly.type
_entity_poly.pdbx_seq_one_letter_code
_entity_poly.pdbx_strand_id
1 'polypeptide(L)'
;MASGRIFGKGLVXAMTSLLDYTEMDILENISNHGRRVAYISLRIGELMGYAREDLFDLGALALLHDVGATQSISNQVFATTKRDDLEKFRDHCIFGQKILDNTTRFSNRKDIILYHHENYDGSGFFGKVGNEIPMMSQIISLADNLERKHFSRTSGYHHTAVLQDVIQNSGTLFNPVLTLKLQEIAQEKTFWMDIEPQN
;
A
#
# COMPACT_ATOMS: atom_id res chain seq x y z
N MET A 1 17.27 26.49 3.95
CA MET A 1 16.53 25.45 3.20
C MET A 1 16.68 24.02 3.74
N ALA A 2 17.30 23.81 4.89
CA ALA A 2 17.49 22.47 5.50
C ALA A 2 16.39 22.09 6.50
N SER A 3 15.62 23.03 7.03
CA SER A 3 14.66 22.73 8.12
C SER A 3 13.39 22.00 7.64
N GLY A 4 12.98 22.23 6.39
CA GLY A 4 11.77 21.58 5.84
C GLY A 4 11.87 20.08 5.66
N ARG A 5 13.08 19.56 5.46
CA ARG A 5 13.30 18.12 5.24
C ARG A 5 13.23 17.28 6.53
N ILE A 6 13.55 17.91 7.65
CA ILE A 6 13.57 17.23 8.97
C ILE A 6 12.12 17.10 9.49
N PHE A 7 11.31 18.14 9.31
CA PHE A 7 9.91 18.13 9.73
C PHE A 7 9.08 17.08 8.97
N GLY A 8 9.31 16.95 7.67
CA GLY A 8 8.61 15.96 6.85
C GLY A 8 8.83 14.51 7.30
N LYS A 9 10.09 14.16 7.60
CA LYS A 9 10.44 12.79 8.05
C LYS A 9 9.84 12.48 9.43
N GLY A 10 9.89 13.43 10.34
CA GLY A 10 9.31 13.27 11.69
C GLY A 10 7.80 13.11 11.65
N LEU A 11 7.12 13.87 10.81
CA LEU A 11 5.68 13.78 10.66
C LEU A 11 5.26 12.43 10.07
N VAL A 12 5.90 11.96 9.04
CA VAL A 12 5.64 10.64 8.46
C VAL A 12 5.86 9.52 9.49
N UNK A 13 6.66 9.66 10.11
CA UNK A 13 6.96 8.78 11.05
C UNK A 13 6.01 8.73 12.09
N ALA A 14 5.68 9.75 12.64
CA ALA A 14 4.63 9.83 13.67
C ALA A 14 3.28 9.33 13.14
N MET A 15 2.91 9.73 11.94
CA MET A 15 1.66 9.28 11.29
C MET A 15 1.67 7.77 11.07
N THR A 16 2.80 7.22 10.63
CA THR A 16 2.94 5.77 10.43
C THR A 16 2.74 5.00 11.75
N SER A 17 3.32 5.48 12.85
CA SER A 17 3.17 4.84 14.16
C SER A 17 1.74 4.90 14.67
N LEU A 18 1.05 5.99 14.40
CA LEU A 18 -0.36 6.14 14.76
C LEU A 18 -1.24 5.21 13.91
N LEU A 19 -0.95 5.12 12.61
CA LEU A 19 -1.65 4.21 11.70
C LEU A 19 -1.43 2.75 12.10
N ASP A 20 -0.18 2.35 12.36
CA ASP A 20 0.13 0.99 12.84
C ASP A 20 -0.70 0.63 14.06
N TYR A 21 -0.80 1.56 15.04
CA TYR A 21 -1.60 1.33 16.24
C TYR A 21 -3.09 1.15 15.91
N THR A 22 -3.61 2.01 15.05
CA THR A 22 -5.02 1.96 14.62
C THR A 22 -5.32 0.65 13.86
N GLU A 23 -4.41 0.27 12.96
CA GLU A 23 -4.54 -0.95 12.16
C GLU A 23 -4.47 -2.22 13.03
N MET A 24 -3.59 -2.24 14.02
CA MET A 24 -3.49 -3.35 14.98
C MET A 24 -4.78 -3.53 15.78
N ASP A 25 -5.35 -2.42 16.27
CA ASP A 25 -6.49 -2.45 17.18
C ASP A 25 -7.82 -2.68 16.43
N ILE A 26 -7.95 -2.17 15.22
CA ILE A 26 -9.23 -2.14 14.49
C ILE A 26 -9.28 -3.14 13.33
N LEU A 27 -8.16 -3.27 12.58
CA LEU A 27 -8.11 -4.15 11.42
C LEU A 27 -7.43 -5.50 11.72
N GLU A 28 -7.00 -5.71 12.95
CA GLU A 28 -6.27 -6.91 13.40
C GLU A 28 -4.98 -7.16 12.60
N ASN A 29 -4.42 -6.13 12.00
CA ASN A 29 -3.17 -6.23 11.24
C ASN A 29 -1.97 -6.42 12.17
N ILE A 30 -0.93 -7.07 11.64
CA ILE A 30 0.34 -7.23 12.34
C ILE A 30 1.09 -5.89 12.29
N SER A 31 1.66 -5.49 13.42
CA SER A 31 2.45 -4.26 13.57
C SER A 31 3.43 -4.06 12.41
N ASN A 32 3.64 -2.83 12.02
CA ASN A 32 4.55 -2.38 10.94
C ASN A 32 4.08 -2.75 9.52
N HIS A 33 2.77 -2.99 9.32
CA HIS A 33 2.20 -3.25 8.01
C HIS A 33 2.63 -2.20 6.98
N GLY A 34 2.35 -0.93 7.23
CA GLY A 34 2.69 0.17 6.30
C GLY A 34 4.19 0.24 5.98
N ARG A 35 5.06 -0.11 6.94
CA ARG A 35 6.52 -0.12 6.71
C ARG A 35 6.93 -1.25 5.77
N ARG A 36 6.33 -2.44 5.92
CA ARG A 36 6.61 -3.56 5.01
C ARG A 36 6.09 -3.29 3.61
N VAL A 37 4.87 -2.72 3.51
CA VAL A 37 4.31 -2.30 2.20
C VAL A 37 5.24 -1.28 1.53
N ALA A 38 5.75 -0.30 2.29
CA ALA A 38 6.69 0.70 1.76
C ALA A 38 8.00 0.05 1.32
N TYR A 39 8.56 -0.88 2.11
CA TYR A 39 9.79 -1.59 1.75
C TYR A 39 9.62 -2.35 0.43
N ILE A 40 8.55 -3.16 0.32
CA ILE A 40 8.26 -3.93 -0.90
C ILE A 40 8.10 -2.98 -2.10
N SER A 41 7.34 -1.89 -1.92
CA SER A 41 7.11 -0.88 -2.97
C SER A 41 8.43 -0.27 -3.44
N LEU A 42 9.32 0.09 -2.50
CA LEU A 42 10.62 0.68 -2.82
C LEU A 42 11.49 -0.31 -3.61
N ARG A 43 11.53 -1.58 -3.22
CA ARG A 43 12.31 -2.60 -3.93
C ARG A 43 11.83 -2.77 -5.37
N ILE A 44 10.50 -2.76 -5.57
CA ILE A 44 9.90 -2.79 -6.93
C ILE A 44 10.28 -1.50 -7.69
N GLY A 45 10.11 -0.34 -7.06
CA GLY A 45 10.43 0.97 -7.67
C GLY A 45 11.89 1.07 -8.11
N GLU A 46 12.82 0.53 -7.32
CA GLU A 46 14.25 0.46 -7.68
C GLU A 46 14.45 -0.33 -8.97
N LEU A 47 13.83 -1.52 -9.09
CA LEU A 47 13.92 -2.34 -10.31
C LEU A 47 13.17 -1.73 -11.50
N MET A 48 12.22 -0.83 -11.23
CA MET A 48 11.54 -0.05 -12.28
C MET A 48 12.38 1.16 -12.72
N GLY A 49 13.52 1.41 -12.08
CA GLY A 49 14.41 2.51 -12.44
C GLY A 49 13.94 3.87 -11.95
N TYR A 50 13.15 3.93 -10.90
CA TYR A 50 12.64 5.20 -10.37
C TYR A 50 13.78 6.09 -9.86
N ALA A 51 13.72 7.38 -10.16
CA ALA A 51 14.65 8.36 -9.62
C ALA A 51 14.44 8.50 -8.11
N ARG A 52 15.47 8.99 -7.42
CA ARG A 52 15.46 9.13 -5.94
C ARG A 52 14.23 9.89 -5.41
N GLU A 53 13.78 10.89 -6.14
CA GLU A 53 12.60 11.67 -5.74
C GLU A 53 11.31 10.85 -5.86
N ASP A 54 11.16 10.09 -6.95
CA ASP A 54 10.01 9.20 -7.15
C ASP A 54 10.01 8.07 -6.11
N LEU A 55 11.18 7.51 -5.77
CA LEU A 55 11.31 6.50 -4.71
C LEU A 55 10.88 7.08 -3.36
N PHE A 56 11.29 8.31 -3.05
CA PHE A 56 10.88 8.97 -1.81
C PHE A 56 9.34 9.12 -1.76
N ASP A 57 8.75 9.60 -2.86
CA ASP A 57 7.29 9.78 -2.92
C ASP A 57 6.56 8.44 -2.85
N LEU A 58 7.03 7.43 -3.58
CA LEU A 58 6.46 6.08 -3.54
C LEU A 58 6.50 5.49 -2.12
N GLY A 59 7.66 5.57 -1.46
CA GLY A 59 7.80 5.06 -0.08
C GLY A 59 6.90 5.78 0.91
N ALA A 60 6.80 7.12 0.79
CA ALA A 60 5.94 7.90 1.67
C ALA A 60 4.45 7.61 1.41
N LEU A 61 4.04 7.48 0.14
CA LEU A 61 2.65 7.14 -0.21
C LEU A 61 2.30 5.73 0.24
N ALA A 62 3.22 4.77 0.08
CA ALA A 62 3.04 3.41 0.57
C ALA A 62 2.91 3.34 2.10
N LEU A 63 3.69 4.16 2.84
CA LEU A 63 3.54 4.28 4.30
C LEU A 63 2.16 4.82 4.71
N LEU A 64 1.57 5.65 3.86
CA LEU A 64 0.33 6.38 4.17
C LEU A 64 -0.88 5.84 3.38
N HIS A 65 -0.76 4.68 2.73
CA HIS A 65 -1.81 4.21 1.81
C HIS A 65 -3.17 4.06 2.50
N ASP A 66 -3.17 3.65 3.77
CA ASP A 66 -4.37 3.46 4.58
C ASP A 66 -4.70 4.67 5.48
N VAL A 67 -4.14 5.87 5.21
CA VAL A 67 -4.35 7.07 6.04
C VAL A 67 -5.84 7.45 6.15
N GLY A 68 -6.66 7.05 5.18
CA GLY A 68 -8.11 7.29 5.20
C GLY A 68 -8.91 6.29 6.04
N ALA A 69 -8.30 5.21 6.53
CA ALA A 69 -9.01 4.14 7.24
C ALA A 69 -9.62 4.65 8.56
N THR A 70 -8.91 5.48 9.31
CA THR A 70 -9.41 6.05 10.56
C THR A 70 -10.69 6.86 10.35
N GLN A 71 -10.76 7.66 9.28
CA GLN A 71 -11.95 8.45 8.95
C GLN A 71 -13.10 7.56 8.50
N SER A 72 -12.82 6.53 7.73
CA SER A 72 -13.82 5.57 7.29
C SER A 72 -14.46 4.86 8.50
N ILE A 73 -13.65 4.43 9.45
CA ILE A 73 -14.09 3.77 10.69
C ILE A 73 -14.90 4.76 11.55
N SER A 74 -14.41 5.97 11.75
CA SER A 74 -15.10 7.01 12.54
C SER A 74 -16.50 7.28 11.98
N ASN A 75 -16.62 7.38 10.66
CA ASN A 75 -17.91 7.59 10.00
C ASN A 75 -18.88 6.42 10.23
N GLN A 76 -18.37 5.20 10.35
CA GLN A 76 -19.18 4.01 10.60
C GLN A 76 -19.68 3.90 12.03
N VAL A 77 -18.85 4.30 13.00
CA VAL A 77 -19.28 4.31 14.43
C VAL A 77 -20.52 5.19 14.61
N PHE A 78 -20.62 6.26 13.82
CA PHE A 78 -21.78 7.17 13.89
C PHE A 78 -22.88 6.84 12.88
N ALA A 79 -22.66 5.87 11.97
CA ALA A 79 -23.67 5.49 10.99
C ALA A 79 -24.70 4.53 11.60
N THR A 80 -25.97 4.80 11.34
CA THR A 80 -27.08 3.98 11.85
C THR A 80 -27.33 2.74 11.02
N THR A 81 -26.67 2.62 9.85
CA THR A 81 -26.82 1.48 8.92
C THR A 81 -25.51 0.73 8.79
N LYS A 82 -25.59 -0.60 8.78
CA LYS A 82 -24.43 -1.48 8.49
C LYS A 82 -24.08 -1.31 7.00
N ARG A 83 -22.94 -0.67 6.73
CA ARG A 83 -22.39 -0.60 5.38
C ARG A 83 -21.70 -1.91 5.03
N ASP A 84 -21.75 -2.24 3.76
CA ASP A 84 -21.05 -3.40 3.21
C ASP A 84 -19.52 -3.21 3.37
N ASP A 85 -18.80 -4.28 3.65
CA ASP A 85 -17.34 -4.22 3.83
C ASP A 85 -16.64 -3.66 2.58
N LEU A 86 -17.17 -3.95 1.40
CA LEU A 86 -16.65 -3.39 0.14
C LEU A 86 -16.73 -1.86 0.10
N GLU A 87 -17.80 -1.26 0.62
CA GLU A 87 -17.94 0.20 0.70
C GLU A 87 -16.87 0.81 1.63
N LYS A 88 -16.53 0.11 2.71
CA LYS A 88 -15.51 0.56 3.66
C LYS A 88 -14.14 0.68 2.99
N PHE A 89 -13.79 -0.34 2.19
CA PHE A 89 -12.53 -0.35 1.44
C PHE A 89 -12.48 0.78 0.40
N ARG A 90 -13.58 1.04 -0.27
CA ARG A 90 -13.68 2.16 -1.22
C ARG A 90 -13.56 3.52 -0.53
N ASP A 91 -14.25 3.67 0.61
CA ASP A 91 -14.31 4.94 1.34
C ASP A 91 -12.93 5.37 1.86
N HIS A 92 -12.09 4.44 2.35
CA HIS A 92 -10.78 4.84 2.85
C HIS A 92 -9.87 5.34 1.72
N CYS A 93 -10.00 4.82 0.51
CA CYS A 93 -9.27 5.33 -0.66
C CYS A 93 -9.64 6.79 -0.93
N ILE A 94 -10.96 7.10 -0.89
CA ILE A 94 -11.48 8.46 -1.14
C ILE A 94 -10.99 9.43 -0.05
N PHE A 95 -11.10 9.03 1.23
CA PHE A 95 -10.67 9.88 2.35
C PHE A 95 -9.15 10.05 2.36
N GLY A 96 -8.40 8.99 2.11
CA GLY A 96 -6.94 9.05 2.03
C GLY A 96 -6.48 10.01 0.95
N GLN A 97 -7.06 9.93 -0.24
CA GLN A 97 -6.72 10.85 -1.32
C GLN A 97 -7.02 12.31 -0.92
N LYS A 98 -8.19 12.58 -0.32
CA LYS A 98 -8.54 13.94 0.15
C LYS A 98 -7.55 14.48 1.18
N ILE A 99 -7.07 13.63 2.09
CA ILE A 99 -6.06 14.03 3.08
C ILE A 99 -4.76 14.44 2.36
N LEU A 100 -4.32 13.63 1.40
CA LEU A 100 -3.05 13.87 0.70
C LEU A 100 -3.14 15.04 -0.29
N ASP A 101 -4.30 15.29 -0.90
CA ASP A 101 -4.52 16.45 -1.79
C ASP A 101 -4.29 17.78 -1.06
N ASN A 102 -4.51 17.80 0.27
CA ASN A 102 -4.27 18.99 1.09
C ASN A 102 -2.81 19.14 1.51
N THR A 103 -1.93 18.21 1.07
CA THR A 103 -0.50 18.31 1.35
C THR A 103 0.24 18.82 0.12
N THR A 104 1.03 19.88 0.27
CA THR A 104 1.81 20.45 -0.82
C THR A 104 2.81 19.46 -1.43
N ARG A 105 3.28 18.51 -0.64
CA ARG A 105 4.27 17.51 -1.07
C ARG A 105 3.72 16.60 -2.17
N PHE A 106 2.46 16.18 -2.06
CA PHE A 106 1.88 15.19 -2.95
C PHE A 106 0.92 15.80 -3.99
N SER A 107 0.90 17.12 -4.14
CA SER A 107 0.00 17.81 -5.08
C SER A 107 0.15 17.36 -6.53
N ASN A 108 1.33 16.86 -6.91
CA ASN A 108 1.61 16.33 -8.25
C ASN A 108 1.43 14.80 -8.34
N ARG A 109 1.03 14.14 -7.24
CA ARG A 109 0.85 12.68 -7.15
C ARG A 109 -0.63 12.34 -7.03
N LYS A 110 -1.40 12.79 -8.03
CA LYS A 110 -2.86 12.68 -8.03
C LYS A 110 -3.31 11.23 -8.14
N ASP A 111 -4.36 10.93 -7.39
CA ASP A 111 -5.15 9.70 -7.49
C ASP A 111 -4.38 8.41 -7.16
N ILE A 112 -3.16 8.52 -6.61
CA ILE A 112 -2.36 7.34 -6.28
C ILE A 112 -3.04 6.55 -5.15
N ILE A 113 -3.47 7.24 -4.09
CA ILE A 113 -4.16 6.60 -2.97
C ILE A 113 -5.61 6.28 -3.34
N LEU A 114 -6.23 7.06 -4.20
CA LEU A 114 -7.59 6.76 -4.67
C LEU A 114 -7.66 5.39 -5.36
N TYR A 115 -6.65 5.03 -6.15
CA TYR A 115 -6.69 3.83 -7.00
C TYR A 115 -5.79 2.68 -6.50
N HIS A 116 -5.32 2.71 -5.23
CA HIS A 116 -4.41 1.66 -4.74
C HIS A 116 -5.09 0.30 -4.51
N HIS A 117 -6.42 0.23 -4.59
CA HIS A 117 -7.17 -1.04 -4.59
C HIS A 117 -7.83 -1.34 -5.93
N GLU A 118 -7.38 -0.68 -7.02
CA GLU A 118 -7.84 -1.05 -8.36
C GLU A 118 -7.16 -2.35 -8.82
N ASN A 119 -7.91 -3.16 -9.53
CA ASN A 119 -7.41 -4.36 -10.19
C ASN A 119 -7.01 -4.02 -11.62
N TYR A 120 -5.94 -4.64 -12.11
CA TYR A 120 -5.36 -4.34 -13.41
C TYR A 120 -6.37 -4.54 -14.56
N ASP A 121 -7.30 -5.49 -14.42
CA ASP A 121 -8.33 -5.81 -15.42
C ASP A 121 -9.58 -4.89 -15.34
N GLY A 122 -9.64 -3.97 -14.38
CA GLY A 122 -10.78 -3.05 -14.21
C GLY A 122 -11.89 -3.58 -13.31
N SER A 123 -11.69 -4.72 -12.65
CA SER A 123 -12.70 -5.27 -11.72
C SER A 123 -12.64 -4.62 -10.33
N GLY A 124 -11.84 -3.55 -10.17
CA GLY A 124 -11.72 -2.80 -8.91
C GLY A 124 -12.86 -1.84 -8.64
N PHE A 125 -12.70 -0.98 -7.63
CA PHE A 125 -13.77 -0.11 -7.10
C PHE A 125 -14.19 1.01 -8.05
N PHE A 126 -13.27 1.47 -8.89
CA PHE A 126 -13.50 2.64 -9.76
C PHE A 126 -13.47 2.26 -11.24
N GLY A 127 -13.22 0.99 -11.56
CA GLY A 127 -13.25 0.44 -12.90
C GLY A 127 -12.12 0.93 -13.81
N LYS A 128 -10.98 1.34 -13.24
CA LYS A 128 -9.80 1.74 -14.01
C LYS A 128 -9.06 0.51 -14.53
N VAL A 129 -8.64 0.55 -15.79
CA VAL A 129 -8.03 -0.61 -16.47
C VAL A 129 -6.56 -0.30 -16.84
N GLY A 130 -5.66 -1.18 -16.51
CA GLY A 130 -4.29 -1.16 -17.01
C GLY A 130 -3.59 0.16 -16.73
N ASN A 131 -3.21 0.87 -17.79
CA ASN A 131 -2.47 2.14 -17.69
C ASN A 131 -3.31 3.34 -17.22
N GLU A 132 -4.62 3.19 -17.06
CA GLU A 132 -5.44 4.23 -16.42
C GLU A 132 -5.18 4.30 -14.91
N ILE A 133 -4.62 3.22 -14.33
CA ILE A 133 -4.24 3.15 -12.92
C ILE A 133 -2.81 3.72 -12.78
N PRO A 134 -2.58 4.74 -11.97
CA PRO A 134 -1.21 5.26 -11.77
C PRO A 134 -0.24 4.13 -11.39
N MET A 135 0.95 4.13 -11.96
CA MET A 135 1.92 3.04 -11.72
C MET A 135 2.26 2.89 -10.22
N MET A 136 2.35 3.99 -9.49
CA MET A 136 2.59 3.93 -8.04
C MET A 136 1.43 3.25 -7.30
N SER A 137 0.17 3.47 -7.73
CA SER A 137 -0.99 2.77 -7.17
C SER A 137 -0.88 1.27 -7.38
N GLN A 138 -0.50 0.86 -8.61
CA GLN A 138 -0.33 -0.55 -8.96
C GLN A 138 0.78 -1.21 -8.12
N ILE A 139 1.89 -0.50 -7.87
CA ILE A 139 3.00 -0.98 -7.05
C ILE A 139 2.52 -1.16 -5.60
N ILE A 140 1.82 -0.16 -5.05
CA ILE A 140 1.31 -0.20 -3.66
C ILE A 140 0.29 -1.34 -3.52
N SER A 141 -0.62 -1.49 -4.48
CA SER A 141 -1.60 -2.59 -4.50
C SER A 141 -0.94 -3.97 -4.43
N LEU A 142 0.08 -4.18 -5.28
CA LEU A 142 0.83 -5.43 -5.30
C LEU A 142 1.55 -5.68 -3.96
N ALA A 143 2.20 -4.64 -3.43
CA ALA A 143 2.95 -4.71 -2.17
C ALA A 143 2.04 -5.00 -0.98
N ASP A 144 0.90 -4.32 -0.89
CA ASP A 144 -0.10 -4.51 0.16
C ASP A 144 -0.66 -5.95 0.12
N ASN A 145 -1.02 -6.42 -1.08
CA ASN A 145 -1.58 -7.76 -1.25
C ASN A 145 -0.57 -8.84 -0.86
N LEU A 146 0.70 -8.69 -1.29
CA LEU A 146 1.77 -9.61 -0.92
C LEU A 146 1.95 -9.65 0.61
N GLU A 147 2.01 -8.48 1.22
CA GLU A 147 2.23 -8.33 2.67
C GLU A 147 1.07 -8.96 3.46
N ARG A 148 -0.16 -8.62 3.14
CA ARG A 148 -1.35 -9.15 3.83
C ARG A 148 -1.41 -10.68 3.73
N LYS A 149 -1.15 -11.23 2.55
CA LYS A 149 -1.17 -12.70 2.35
C LYS A 149 -0.02 -13.38 3.08
N HIS A 150 1.17 -12.76 3.08
CA HIS A 150 2.34 -13.32 3.77
C HIS A 150 2.14 -13.38 5.29
N PHE A 151 1.51 -12.35 5.87
CA PHE A 151 1.30 -12.25 7.31
C PHE A 151 -0.10 -12.69 7.78
N SER A 152 -0.93 -13.21 6.87
CA SER A 152 -2.23 -13.75 7.24
C SER A 152 -2.08 -14.89 8.26
N ARG A 153 -2.85 -14.84 9.34
CA ARG A 153 -2.84 -15.85 10.41
C ARG A 153 -3.17 -17.26 9.92
N THR A 154 -3.83 -17.37 8.76
CA THR A 154 -4.29 -18.65 8.21
C THR A 154 -3.27 -19.29 7.26
N SER A 155 -2.38 -18.49 6.67
CA SER A 155 -1.32 -19.03 5.81
C SER A 155 -0.03 -19.14 6.62
N GLY A 156 0.43 -20.33 6.89
CA GLY A 156 1.74 -20.53 7.54
C GLY A 156 2.88 -20.07 6.62
N TYR A 157 3.25 -18.83 6.69
CA TYR A 157 4.44 -18.14 6.12
C TYR A 157 5.18 -18.89 4.98
N HIS A 158 4.47 -19.30 3.95
CA HIS A 158 5.12 -19.96 2.80
C HIS A 158 5.32 -18.93 1.68
N HIS A 159 6.51 -18.33 1.63
CA HIS A 159 6.92 -17.37 0.60
C HIS A 159 6.52 -17.84 -0.80
N THR A 160 6.77 -19.12 -1.09
CA THR A 160 6.48 -19.74 -2.39
C THR A 160 4.99 -19.69 -2.72
N ALA A 161 4.13 -20.03 -1.76
CA ALA A 161 2.68 -20.07 -1.99
C ALA A 161 2.13 -18.66 -2.23
N VAL A 162 2.58 -17.67 -1.45
CA VAL A 162 2.15 -16.28 -1.61
C VAL A 162 2.62 -15.72 -2.96
N LEU A 163 3.87 -16.00 -3.31
CA LEU A 163 4.41 -15.59 -4.61
C LEU A 163 3.66 -16.23 -5.78
N GLN A 164 3.33 -17.53 -5.68
CA GLN A 164 2.56 -18.22 -6.71
C GLN A 164 1.17 -17.61 -6.88
N ASP A 165 0.51 -17.25 -5.78
CA ASP A 165 -0.80 -16.61 -5.84
C ASP A 165 -0.72 -15.26 -6.59
N VAL A 166 0.29 -14.44 -6.30
CA VAL A 166 0.49 -13.17 -7.00
C VAL A 166 0.72 -13.40 -8.50
N ILE A 167 1.53 -14.42 -8.84
CA ILE A 167 1.84 -14.76 -10.25
C ILE A 167 0.58 -15.20 -10.99
N GLN A 168 -0.26 -16.04 -10.35
CA GLN A 168 -1.52 -16.53 -10.94
C GLN A 168 -2.50 -15.39 -11.23
N ASN A 169 -2.40 -14.29 -10.49
CA ASN A 169 -3.25 -13.11 -10.66
C ASN A 169 -2.60 -12.03 -11.56
N SER A 170 -1.54 -12.39 -12.28
CA SER A 170 -0.90 -11.51 -13.26
C SER A 170 -1.85 -11.26 -14.45
N GLY A 171 -2.05 -10.00 -14.79
CA GLY A 171 -2.96 -9.59 -15.86
C GLY A 171 -4.41 -9.44 -15.43
N THR A 172 -4.75 -9.89 -14.22
CA THR A 172 -6.08 -9.68 -13.62
C THR A 172 -6.00 -8.70 -12.46
N LEU A 173 -5.54 -9.11 -11.30
CA LEU A 173 -5.35 -8.18 -10.18
C LEU A 173 -4.12 -7.28 -10.38
N PHE A 174 -3.04 -7.83 -10.93
CA PHE A 174 -1.73 -7.17 -10.96
C PHE A 174 -1.19 -6.98 -12.37
N ASN A 175 -0.49 -5.88 -12.56
CA ASN A 175 0.26 -5.59 -13.78
C ASN A 175 1.31 -6.67 -14.03
N PRO A 176 1.33 -7.31 -15.21
CA PRO A 176 2.33 -8.35 -15.52
C PRO A 176 3.79 -7.91 -15.38
N VAL A 177 4.09 -6.64 -15.66
CA VAL A 177 5.46 -6.11 -15.50
C VAL A 177 5.85 -6.14 -14.02
N LEU A 178 4.93 -5.75 -13.13
CA LEU A 178 5.20 -5.71 -11.69
C LEU A 178 5.33 -7.11 -11.09
N THR A 179 4.54 -8.09 -11.55
CA THR A 179 4.66 -9.47 -11.08
C THR A 179 6.00 -10.07 -11.48
N LEU A 180 6.53 -9.74 -12.67
CA LEU A 180 7.87 -10.15 -13.09
C LEU A 180 8.95 -9.51 -12.19
N LYS A 181 8.82 -8.23 -11.87
CA LYS A 181 9.76 -7.54 -10.97
C LYS A 181 9.73 -8.13 -9.57
N LEU A 182 8.54 -8.47 -9.07
CA LEU A 182 8.43 -9.14 -7.77
C LEU A 182 9.11 -10.52 -7.79
N GLN A 183 8.94 -11.30 -8.87
CA GLN A 183 9.61 -12.60 -9.02
C GLN A 183 11.14 -12.45 -8.97
N GLU A 184 11.68 -11.39 -9.59
CA GLU A 184 13.11 -11.09 -9.57
C GLU A 184 13.60 -10.83 -8.14
N ILE A 185 12.93 -9.93 -7.40
CA ILE A 185 13.29 -9.57 -6.02
C ILE A 185 13.13 -10.77 -5.07
N ALA A 186 12.08 -11.56 -5.27
CA ALA A 186 11.73 -12.66 -4.38
C ALA A 186 12.76 -13.80 -4.38
N GLN A 187 13.69 -13.80 -5.34
CA GLN A 187 14.82 -14.73 -5.36
C GLN A 187 15.90 -14.33 -4.36
N GLU A 188 15.90 -13.09 -3.90
CA GLU A 188 16.86 -12.60 -2.91
C GLU A 188 16.42 -13.02 -1.52
N LYS A 189 17.24 -13.80 -0.84
CA LYS A 189 16.96 -14.23 0.55
C LYS A 189 16.75 -13.03 1.48
N THR A 190 17.53 -11.98 1.28
CA THR A 190 17.46 -10.75 2.09
C THR A 190 16.09 -10.07 1.98
N PHE A 191 15.43 -10.13 0.83
CA PHE A 191 14.10 -9.53 0.66
C PHE A 191 13.09 -10.06 1.70
N TRP A 192 13.04 -11.38 1.86
CA TRP A 192 12.12 -12.00 2.83
C TRP A 192 12.54 -11.74 4.27
N MET A 193 13.86 -11.79 4.55
CA MET A 193 14.39 -11.50 5.89
C MET A 193 14.07 -10.08 6.34
N ASP A 194 14.09 -9.12 5.42
CA ASP A 194 13.86 -7.70 5.74
C ASP A 194 12.39 -7.40 6.03
N ILE A 195 11.45 -8.18 5.50
CA ILE A 195 10.03 -7.99 5.79
C ILE A 195 9.56 -8.78 7.02
N GLU A 196 10.30 -9.82 7.44
CA GLU A 196 9.95 -10.60 8.63
C GLU A 196 10.18 -9.80 9.91
N PRO A 197 9.37 -10.03 10.96
CA PRO A 197 9.58 -9.35 12.24
C PRO A 197 10.97 -9.66 12.79
N GLN A 198 11.70 -8.60 13.12
CA GLN A 198 12.99 -8.75 13.82
C GLN A 198 12.69 -9.13 15.27
N ASN A 199 13.11 -10.31 15.70
CA ASN A 199 12.98 -10.79 17.10
C ASN A 199 13.79 -9.93 18.06
#